data_59a0e0ce4d20398d5eed019d51cbc953
#
_entry.id   59a0e0ce4d20398d5eed019d51cbc953
#
_cell.length_a   1.000
_cell.length_b   1.000
_cell.length_c   1.000
_cell.angle_alpha   90.00
_cell.angle_beta   90.00
_cell.angle_gamma   90.00
#
_symmetry.space_group_name_H-M   'P 1'
#
loop_
_entity.id
_entity.type
_entity.pdbx_description
1 polymer ?
#
loop_
_entity_poly.entity_id
_entity_poly.type
_entity_poly.pdbx_seq_one_letter_code
_entity_poly.pdbx_strand_id
1 'polypeptide(L)'
;MPTFTHEQHSLMKEKLSQAIKDFAYRFKRYNINYSIAISHTSETIDLTKMSNFIRTTDRFIILNHNTYAIILDCSDELRGIKAANNLLTHYQGIFFSIPLYLSVVTASNYDTNTKMIHELFYLLDYAIKHNMNNILLDHSQVIQTK
;
A
#
# COMPACT_ATOMS: atom_id res chain seq x y z
N MET A 1 3.39 18.16 -10.74
CA MET A 1 2.74 18.66 -9.53
C MET A 1 2.61 17.51 -8.51
N PRO A 2 3.04 17.71 -7.27
CA PRO A 2 2.91 16.64 -6.29
C PRO A 2 1.44 16.41 -5.95
N THR A 3 1.05 15.16 -5.88
CA THR A 3 -0.33 14.78 -5.54
C THR A 3 -0.65 15.06 -4.08
N PHE A 4 0.36 14.93 -3.22
CA PHE A 4 0.22 15.17 -1.79
C PHE A 4 1.12 16.31 -1.36
N THR A 5 0.63 17.14 -0.45
CA THR A 5 1.47 18.13 0.21
C THR A 5 2.37 17.40 1.21
N HIS A 6 3.42 18.08 1.66
CA HIS A 6 4.30 17.56 2.70
C HIS A 6 3.51 17.20 3.97
N GLU A 7 2.55 18.05 4.35
CA GLU A 7 1.71 17.84 5.51
C GLU A 7 0.83 16.60 5.35
N GLN A 8 0.24 16.42 4.17
CA GLN A 8 -0.58 15.23 3.87
C GLN A 8 0.26 13.95 3.96
N HIS A 9 1.48 13.96 3.40
CA HIS A 9 2.40 12.84 3.52
C HIS A 9 2.67 12.50 4.99
N SER A 10 2.99 13.52 5.80
CA SER A 10 3.31 13.32 7.21
C SER A 10 2.14 12.70 7.98
N LEU A 11 0.93 13.20 7.74
CA LEU A 11 -0.27 12.69 8.41
C LEU A 11 -0.57 11.25 8.03
N MET A 12 -0.47 10.93 6.74
CA MET A 12 -0.73 9.57 6.26
C MET A 12 0.31 8.59 6.79
N LYS A 13 1.59 8.98 6.77
CA LYS A 13 2.68 8.13 7.28
C LYS A 13 2.53 7.87 8.77
N GLU A 14 2.16 8.89 9.54
CA GLU A 14 1.95 8.72 10.96
C GLU A 14 0.77 7.79 11.25
N LYS A 15 -0.33 7.97 10.52
CA LYS A 15 -1.51 7.12 10.66
C LYS A 15 -1.17 5.66 10.36
N LEU A 16 -0.42 5.42 9.30
CA LEU A 16 0.02 4.08 8.93
C LEU A 16 0.99 3.52 9.96
N SER A 17 1.92 4.33 10.46
CA SER A 17 2.88 3.92 11.48
C SER A 17 2.19 3.44 12.75
N GLN A 18 1.11 4.11 13.15
CA GLN A 18 0.32 3.69 14.30
C GLN A 18 -0.40 2.36 14.03
N ALA A 19 -0.94 2.22 12.84
CA ALA A 19 -1.72 1.05 12.46
C ALA A 19 -0.87 -0.23 12.36
N ILE A 20 0.40 -0.12 12.01
CA ILE A 20 1.26 -1.30 11.83
C ILE A 20 1.93 -1.78 13.12
N LYS A 21 1.74 -1.09 14.25
CA LYS A 21 2.48 -1.41 15.50
C LYS A 21 2.35 -2.87 15.90
N ASP A 22 1.15 -3.43 15.86
CA ASP A 22 0.93 -4.82 16.24
C ASP A 22 1.61 -5.79 15.27
N PHE A 23 1.56 -5.47 13.99
CA PHE A 23 2.19 -6.30 12.95
C PHE A 23 3.72 -6.23 13.07
N ALA A 24 4.26 -5.05 13.33
CA ALA A 24 5.70 -4.87 13.52
C ALA A 24 6.19 -5.61 14.77
N TYR A 25 5.40 -5.58 15.84
CA TYR A 25 5.72 -6.31 17.06
C TYR A 25 5.79 -7.81 16.79
N ARG A 26 4.80 -8.37 16.10
CA ARG A 26 4.76 -9.81 15.80
C ARG A 26 5.87 -10.22 14.85
N PHE A 27 6.24 -9.35 13.91
CA PHE A 27 7.36 -9.60 13.02
C PHE A 27 8.66 -9.68 13.81
N LYS A 28 8.91 -8.69 14.66
CA LYS A 28 10.14 -8.62 15.44
C LYS A 28 10.25 -9.75 16.47
N ARG A 29 9.14 -10.08 17.12
CA ARG A 29 9.12 -11.06 18.22
C ARG A 29 9.00 -12.51 17.73
N TYR A 30 8.16 -12.74 16.75
CA TYR A 30 7.79 -14.09 16.32
C TYR A 30 8.13 -14.37 14.87
N ASN A 31 8.78 -13.45 14.19
CA ASN A 31 9.14 -13.56 12.77
C ASN A 31 7.92 -13.81 11.87
N ILE A 32 6.77 -13.23 12.24
CA ILE A 32 5.56 -13.27 11.41
C ILE A 32 5.61 -12.10 10.45
N ASN A 33 5.95 -12.38 9.19
CA ASN A 33 6.11 -11.36 8.17
C ASN A 33 4.76 -10.75 7.76
N TYR A 34 4.79 -9.54 7.20
CA TYR A 34 3.59 -8.90 6.68
C TYR A 34 3.98 -7.98 5.53
N SER A 35 2.98 -7.65 4.72
CA SER A 35 3.14 -6.72 3.60
C SER A 35 2.14 -5.58 3.74
N ILE A 36 2.41 -4.46 3.10
CA ILE A 36 1.49 -3.32 3.08
C ILE A 36 1.28 -2.93 1.63
N ALA A 37 0.03 -2.87 1.20
CA ALA A 37 -0.36 -2.33 -0.09
C ALA A 37 -1.03 -0.99 0.14
N ILE A 38 -0.68 0.01 -0.68
CA ILE A 38 -1.31 1.33 -0.61
C ILE A 38 -1.89 1.67 -1.97
N SER A 39 -3.10 2.22 -1.96
CA SER A 39 -3.83 2.56 -3.19
C SER A 39 -4.26 4.01 -3.17
N HIS A 40 -4.18 4.65 -4.32
CA HIS A 40 -4.61 6.02 -4.51
C HIS A 40 -5.36 6.16 -5.83
N THR A 41 -6.44 6.92 -5.82
CA THR A 41 -7.17 7.31 -7.04
C THR A 41 -7.35 8.82 -7.03
N SER A 42 -7.45 9.41 -8.22
CA SER A 42 -7.63 10.85 -8.35
C SER A 42 -9.07 11.31 -8.05
N GLU A 43 -10.01 10.37 -7.94
CA GLU A 43 -11.42 10.67 -7.71
C GLU A 43 -11.85 10.15 -6.35
N THR A 44 -12.84 10.81 -5.75
CA THR A 44 -13.43 10.33 -4.50
C THR A 44 -14.36 9.16 -4.82
N ILE A 45 -14.08 8.01 -4.21
CA ILE A 45 -14.88 6.79 -4.40
C ILE A 45 -15.21 6.18 -3.04
N ASP A 46 -16.14 5.23 -3.03
CA ASP A 46 -16.46 4.48 -1.81
C ASP A 46 -15.41 3.39 -1.60
N LEU A 47 -14.38 3.72 -0.83
CA LEU A 47 -13.26 2.80 -0.57
C LEU A 47 -13.67 1.60 0.29
N THR A 48 -14.79 1.70 1.01
CA THR A 48 -15.22 0.60 1.89
C THR A 48 -15.58 -0.66 1.11
N LYS A 49 -15.93 -0.53 -0.16
CA LYS A 49 -16.19 -1.69 -1.02
C LYS A 49 -14.98 -2.59 -1.15
N MET A 50 -13.78 -2.03 -1.06
CA MET A 50 -12.55 -2.81 -1.19
C MET A 50 -12.27 -3.66 0.05
N SER A 51 -12.79 -3.28 1.20
CA SER A 51 -12.58 -4.04 2.43
C SER A 51 -13.22 -5.42 2.40
N ASN A 52 -14.15 -5.66 1.47
CA ASN A 52 -14.80 -6.97 1.34
C ASN A 52 -13.88 -8.04 0.71
N PHE A 53 -12.73 -7.63 0.16
CA PHE A 53 -11.82 -8.53 -0.53
C PHE A 53 -10.56 -8.86 0.27
N ILE A 54 -10.54 -8.52 1.55
CA ILE A 54 -9.40 -8.82 2.42
C ILE A 54 -9.77 -9.90 3.42
N ARG A 55 -8.74 -10.57 3.96
CA ARG A 55 -8.94 -11.60 4.99
C ARG A 55 -9.28 -10.95 6.33
N THR A 56 -9.89 -11.72 7.24
CA THR A 56 -10.23 -11.21 8.58
C THR A 56 -9.00 -10.78 9.38
N THR A 57 -7.84 -11.38 9.13
CA THR A 57 -6.59 -11.04 9.80
C THR A 57 -5.89 -9.83 9.18
N ASP A 58 -6.29 -9.42 7.98
CA ASP A 58 -5.75 -8.23 7.33
C ASP A 58 -6.43 -6.99 7.91
N ARG A 59 -5.78 -5.83 7.72
CA ARG A 59 -6.34 -4.57 8.22
C ARG A 59 -6.48 -3.57 7.09
N PHE A 60 -7.67 -3.00 6.95
CA PHE A 60 -7.97 -1.96 5.98
C PHE A 60 -7.93 -0.60 6.70
N ILE A 61 -7.18 0.35 6.14
CA ILE A 61 -6.98 1.67 6.76
C ILE A 61 -7.24 2.75 5.73
N ILE A 62 -8.18 3.64 6.02
CA ILE A 62 -8.43 4.81 5.18
C ILE A 62 -7.48 5.91 5.63
N LEU A 63 -6.58 6.32 4.72
CA LEU A 63 -5.59 7.35 5.00
C LEU A 63 -6.11 8.75 4.67
N ASN A 64 -6.89 8.87 3.59
CA ASN A 64 -7.65 10.07 3.29
C ASN A 64 -8.82 9.67 2.36
N HIS A 65 -9.55 10.64 1.81
CA HIS A 65 -10.77 10.37 1.04
C HIS A 65 -10.58 9.54 -0.24
N ASN A 66 -9.35 9.44 -0.73
CA ASN A 66 -9.07 8.67 -1.96
C ASN A 66 -7.79 7.84 -1.86
N THR A 67 -7.29 7.61 -0.65
CA THR A 67 -6.08 6.82 -0.41
C THR A 67 -6.33 5.86 0.76
N TYR A 68 -6.05 4.58 0.54
CA TYR A 68 -6.18 3.58 1.60
C TYR A 68 -5.00 2.63 1.58
N ALA A 69 -4.76 1.99 2.70
CA ALA A 69 -3.74 0.96 2.83
C ALA A 69 -4.37 -0.33 3.35
N ILE A 70 -3.79 -1.45 2.97
CA ILE A 70 -4.16 -2.75 3.49
C ILE A 70 -2.90 -3.41 4.04
N ILE A 71 -2.95 -3.79 5.32
CA ILE A 71 -1.87 -4.57 5.93
C ILE A 71 -2.23 -6.03 5.76
N LEU A 72 -1.38 -6.75 5.03
CA LEU A 72 -1.58 -8.16 4.68
C LEU A 72 -0.83 -9.02 5.69
N ASP A 73 -1.57 -9.65 6.58
CA ASP A 73 -1.00 -10.46 7.66
C ASP A 73 -0.39 -11.76 7.14
N CYS A 74 0.65 -12.24 7.82
CA CYS A 74 1.32 -13.51 7.48
C CYS A 74 1.70 -13.58 6.00
N SER A 75 2.31 -12.51 5.47
CA SER A 75 2.55 -12.37 4.05
C SER A 75 4.03 -12.11 3.76
N ASP A 76 4.67 -13.02 3.03
CA ASP A 76 6.00 -12.79 2.45
C ASP A 76 5.86 -11.93 1.18
N GLU A 77 6.99 -11.61 0.55
CA GLU A 77 7.00 -10.75 -0.63
C GLU A 77 6.14 -11.30 -1.76
N LEU A 78 6.28 -12.58 -2.08
CA LEU A 78 5.57 -13.19 -3.19
C LEU A 78 4.06 -13.20 -2.96
N ARG A 79 3.64 -13.55 -1.75
CA ARG A 79 2.22 -13.56 -1.37
C ARG A 79 1.65 -12.15 -1.30
N GLY A 80 2.46 -11.20 -0.84
CA GLY A 80 2.06 -9.79 -0.79
C GLY A 80 1.79 -9.24 -2.17
N ILE A 81 2.68 -9.50 -3.11
CA ILE A 81 2.51 -9.08 -4.50
C ILE A 81 1.27 -9.72 -5.11
N LYS A 82 1.08 -11.01 -4.88
CA LYS A 82 -0.09 -11.74 -5.39
C LYS A 82 -1.40 -11.18 -4.83
N ALA A 83 -1.43 -10.93 -3.53
CA ALA A 83 -2.62 -10.36 -2.88
C ALA A 83 -2.92 -8.96 -3.40
N ALA A 84 -1.90 -8.13 -3.60
CA ALA A 84 -2.07 -6.78 -4.14
C ALA A 84 -2.57 -6.82 -5.57
N ASN A 85 -2.08 -7.74 -6.40
CA ASN A 85 -2.59 -7.92 -7.76
C ASN A 85 -4.05 -8.38 -7.77
N ASN A 86 -4.45 -9.23 -6.83
CA ASN A 86 -5.84 -9.63 -6.69
C ASN A 86 -6.73 -8.44 -6.32
N LEU A 87 -6.26 -7.56 -5.45
CA LEU A 87 -6.98 -6.34 -5.11
C LEU A 87 -7.15 -5.44 -6.33
N LEU A 88 -6.10 -5.30 -7.13
CA LEU A 88 -6.16 -4.53 -8.36
C LEU A 88 -7.21 -5.09 -9.31
N THR A 89 -7.28 -6.41 -9.47
CA THR A 89 -8.27 -7.08 -10.31
C THR A 89 -9.69 -6.80 -9.82
N HIS A 90 -9.92 -6.90 -8.50
CA HIS A 90 -11.23 -6.58 -7.93
C HIS A 90 -11.59 -5.12 -8.10
N TYR A 91 -10.62 -4.22 -7.91
CA TYR A 91 -10.83 -2.80 -8.12
C TYR A 91 -11.27 -2.51 -9.56
N GLN A 92 -10.58 -3.10 -10.52
CA GLN A 92 -10.89 -2.90 -11.93
C GLN A 92 -12.29 -3.38 -12.29
N GLY A 93 -12.77 -4.43 -11.63
CA GLY A 93 -14.13 -4.95 -11.82
C GLY A 93 -15.20 -4.04 -11.25
N ILE A 94 -14.89 -3.25 -10.22
CA ILE A 94 -15.84 -2.34 -9.56
C ILE A 94 -15.75 -0.93 -10.14
N PHE A 95 -14.56 -0.44 -10.42
CA PHE A 95 -14.28 0.94 -10.81
C PHE A 95 -13.51 1.00 -12.12
N PHE A 96 -13.92 0.26 -13.12
CA PHE A 96 -13.09 -0.01 -14.31
C PHE A 96 -12.64 1.23 -15.09
N SER A 97 -13.33 2.34 -14.98
CA SER A 97 -12.98 3.56 -15.71
C SER A 97 -12.15 4.55 -14.87
N ILE A 98 -11.86 4.22 -13.60
CA ILE A 98 -11.15 5.12 -12.70
C ILE A 98 -9.70 4.63 -12.53
N PRO A 99 -8.68 5.47 -12.85
CA PRO A 99 -7.29 5.07 -12.66
C PRO A 99 -6.95 4.81 -11.21
N LEU A 100 -6.23 3.73 -10.95
CA LEU A 100 -5.74 3.37 -9.63
C LEU A 100 -4.22 3.31 -9.65
N TYR A 101 -3.60 3.89 -8.63
CA TYR A 101 -2.17 3.78 -8.40
C TYR A 101 -1.96 2.90 -7.17
N LEU A 102 -1.09 1.90 -7.29
CA LEU A 102 -0.94 0.87 -6.28
C LEU A 102 0.52 0.51 -6.10
N SER A 103 0.96 0.44 -4.83
CA SER A 103 2.29 -0.05 -4.52
C SER A 103 2.22 -1.03 -3.33
N VAL A 104 3.25 -1.87 -3.21
CA VAL A 104 3.33 -2.86 -2.13
C VAL A 104 4.76 -2.98 -1.63
N VAL A 105 4.91 -3.14 -0.33
CA VAL A 105 6.19 -3.43 0.34
C VAL A 105 5.99 -4.56 1.33
N THR A 106 7.09 -5.27 1.64
CA THR A 106 7.08 -6.39 2.59
C THR A 106 8.10 -6.12 3.68
N ALA A 107 7.69 -6.34 4.93
CA ALA A 107 8.48 -5.95 6.10
C ALA A 107 9.89 -6.55 6.12
N SER A 108 10.05 -7.80 5.70
CA SER A 108 11.35 -8.48 5.72
C SER A 108 12.39 -7.86 4.80
N ASN A 109 12.00 -6.97 3.90
CA ASN A 109 12.93 -6.30 2.97
C ASN A 109 13.53 -5.01 3.55
N TYR A 110 13.15 -4.63 4.76
CA TYR A 110 13.55 -3.34 5.34
C TYR A 110 14.07 -3.50 6.76
N ASP A 111 15.07 -2.69 7.11
CA ASP A 111 15.66 -2.70 8.45
C ASP A 111 14.77 -2.06 9.50
N THR A 112 13.98 -1.07 9.10
CA THR A 112 13.11 -0.32 10.00
C THR A 112 11.76 -0.07 9.38
N ASN A 113 10.76 0.15 10.24
CA ASN A 113 9.41 0.53 9.79
C ASN A 113 9.42 1.86 9.04
N THR A 114 10.26 2.80 9.48
CA THR A 114 10.38 4.10 8.83
C THR A 114 10.83 3.97 7.38
N LYS A 115 11.84 3.15 7.13
CA LYS A 115 12.33 2.90 5.76
C LYS A 115 11.28 2.22 4.91
N MET A 116 10.56 1.26 5.48
CA MET A 116 9.50 0.52 4.76
C MET A 116 8.37 1.47 4.34
N ILE A 117 7.89 2.29 5.27
CA ILE A 117 6.81 3.24 4.98
C ILE A 117 7.28 4.29 3.98
N HIS A 118 8.51 4.77 4.12
CA HIS A 118 9.10 5.74 3.18
C HIS A 118 9.11 5.16 1.76
N GLU A 119 9.55 3.92 1.60
CA GLU A 119 9.60 3.28 0.28
C GLU A 119 8.19 3.07 -0.29
N LEU A 120 7.24 2.69 0.56
CA LEU A 120 5.86 2.49 0.14
C LEU A 120 5.29 3.76 -0.51
N PHE A 121 5.47 4.91 0.15
CA PHE A 121 5.01 6.19 -0.38
C PHE A 121 5.85 6.67 -1.57
N TYR A 122 7.15 6.36 -1.57
CA TYR A 122 7.99 6.68 -2.72
C TYR A 122 7.50 5.97 -3.98
N LEU A 123 7.18 4.68 -3.87
CA LEU A 123 6.66 3.90 -5.00
C LEU A 123 5.31 4.45 -5.47
N LEU A 124 4.44 4.81 -4.53
CA LEU A 124 3.15 5.39 -4.88
C LEU A 124 3.31 6.72 -5.62
N ASP A 125 4.16 7.61 -5.09
CA ASP A 125 4.44 8.90 -5.72
C ASP A 125 5.04 8.72 -7.11
N TYR A 126 5.93 7.75 -7.26
CA TYR A 126 6.53 7.41 -8.54
C TYR A 126 5.45 6.99 -9.55
N ALA A 127 4.53 6.12 -9.12
CA ALA A 127 3.44 5.68 -9.98
C ALA A 127 2.57 6.84 -10.43
N ILE A 128 2.23 7.73 -9.51
CA ILE A 128 1.39 8.90 -9.81
C ILE A 128 2.12 9.85 -10.76
N LYS A 129 3.37 10.15 -10.44
CA LYS A 129 4.19 11.08 -11.24
C LYS A 129 4.37 10.60 -12.67
N HIS A 130 4.54 9.30 -12.87
CA HIS A 130 4.77 8.71 -14.18
C HIS A 130 3.50 8.15 -14.82
N ASN A 131 2.35 8.45 -14.22
CA ASN A 131 1.03 8.01 -14.71
C ASN A 131 0.95 6.50 -14.92
N MET A 132 1.52 5.74 -14.00
CA MET A 132 1.53 4.27 -14.06
C MET A 132 0.31 3.70 -13.37
N ASN A 133 -0.87 4.00 -13.94
CA ASN A 133 -2.14 3.56 -13.35
C ASN A 133 -2.44 2.11 -13.72
N ASN A 134 -3.20 1.44 -12.86
CA ASN A 134 -3.65 0.06 -13.04
C ASN A 134 -2.49 -0.93 -13.17
N ILE A 135 -1.36 -0.60 -12.55
CA ILE A 135 -0.15 -1.42 -12.49
C ILE A 135 0.32 -1.42 -11.04
N LEU A 136 0.66 -2.59 -10.52
CA LEU A 136 1.25 -2.71 -9.20
C LEU A 136 2.74 -2.41 -9.26
N LEU A 137 3.22 -1.51 -8.40
CA LEU A 137 4.64 -1.25 -8.27
C LEU A 137 5.17 -1.87 -6.98
N ASP A 138 6.31 -2.55 -7.09
CA ASP A 138 7.10 -2.99 -5.95
C ASP A 138 8.54 -2.47 -6.15
N HIS A 139 9.40 -2.71 -5.17
CA HIS A 139 10.75 -2.15 -5.21
C HIS A 139 11.57 -2.59 -6.42
N SER A 140 11.31 -3.78 -6.96
CA SER A 140 12.10 -4.32 -8.08
C SER A 140 11.90 -3.55 -9.38
N GLN A 141 10.74 -2.90 -9.55
CA GLN A 141 10.41 -2.18 -10.77
C GLN A 141 10.99 -0.77 -10.81
N VAL A 142 11.30 -0.19 -9.67
CA VAL A 142 11.77 1.20 -9.57
C VAL A 142 13.27 1.27 -9.35
N ILE A 143 13.84 0.29 -8.66
CA ILE A 143 15.26 0.25 -8.33
C ILE A 143 16.15 0.30 -9.57
N GLN A 144 15.67 -0.27 -10.68
CA GLN A 144 16.41 -0.32 -11.94
C GLN A 144 16.45 1.02 -12.66
N THR A 145 15.59 1.96 -12.26
CA THR A 145 15.49 3.27 -12.92
C THR A 145 16.08 4.39 -12.09
N LYS A 146 16.58 4.09 -10.93
CA LYS A 146 17.20 5.08 -10.04
C LYS A 146 18.57 5.49 -10.51
#